data_d9da6994c0500e479ec99bf53fc10d5b
#
_entry.id   d9da6994c0500e479ec99bf53fc10d5b
#
_cell.length_a   1.000
_cell.length_b   1.000
_cell.length_c   1.000
_cell.angle_alpha   90.00
_cell.angle_beta   90.00
_cell.angle_gamma   90.00
#
_symmetry.space_group_name_H-M   'P 1'
#
loop_
_entity.id
_entity.type
_entity.pdbx_description
1 polymer ?
#
loop_
_entity_poly.entity_id
_entity_poly.type
_entity_poly.pdbx_seq_one_letter_code
_entity_poly.pdbx_strand_id
1 'polypeptide(L)'
;MSNVVEFEEIPPKFENLANGMVRVFFDYQELSRETTEITDHLKPNEEPINTTGRPITQKYFLVQYVDVQYINYKAIVEAIIRLKYDVSDELALLRQQNEKAEQYQEYYQYAEYAKDKASVYK
;
A
#
# COMPACT_ATOMS: atom_id res chain seq x y z
N MET A 1 -4.82 11.16 -1.74
CA MET A 1 -3.46 10.75 -1.40
C MET A 1 -3.43 9.24 -1.25
N SER A 2 -2.49 8.61 -1.90
CA SER A 2 -2.32 7.17 -1.74
C SER A 2 -1.46 6.90 -0.51
N ASN A 3 -1.94 6.04 0.38
CA ASN A 3 -1.20 5.58 1.54
C ASN A 3 -0.32 4.40 1.12
N VAL A 4 0.89 4.69 0.70
CA VAL A 4 1.82 3.69 0.19
C VAL A 4 3.16 3.83 0.92
N VAL A 5 3.70 2.70 1.37
CA VAL A 5 5.05 2.64 1.96
C VAL A 5 5.87 1.57 1.24
N GLU A 6 7.18 1.69 1.35
CA GLU A 6 8.11 0.74 0.74
C GLU A 6 8.67 -0.19 1.82
N PHE A 7 8.66 -1.49 1.52
CA PHE A 7 9.28 -2.51 2.38
C PHE A 7 10.34 -3.28 1.59
N GLU A 8 11.39 -3.68 2.25
CA GLU A 8 12.42 -4.53 1.66
C GLU A 8 12.05 -6.02 1.71
N GLU A 9 11.13 -6.36 2.60
CA GLU A 9 10.64 -7.73 2.79
C GLU A 9 9.12 -7.76 2.65
N ILE A 10 8.55 -8.96 2.62
CA ILE A 10 7.10 -9.14 2.59
C ILE A 10 6.50 -8.44 3.82
N PRO A 11 5.53 -7.52 3.62
CA PRO A 11 4.97 -6.77 4.73
C PRO A 11 4.17 -7.65 5.68
N PRO A 12 4.11 -7.28 6.96
CA PRO A 12 3.21 -7.94 7.90
C PRO A 12 1.76 -7.60 7.56
N LYS A 13 0.81 -8.30 8.17
CA LYS A 13 -0.61 -8.01 7.95
C LYS A 13 -1.03 -6.68 8.59
N PHE A 14 -0.47 -6.37 9.75
CA PHE A 14 -0.77 -5.13 10.46
C PHE A 14 0.39 -4.74 11.37
N GLU A 15 0.37 -3.49 11.83
CA GLU A 15 1.35 -2.95 12.75
C GLU A 15 0.65 -2.05 13.77
N ASN A 16 0.97 -2.22 15.05
CA ASN A 16 0.46 -1.33 16.10
C ASN A 16 1.26 -0.04 16.10
N LEU A 17 0.54 1.09 16.06
CA LEU A 17 1.15 2.40 16.07
C LEU A 17 1.21 2.97 17.48
N ALA A 18 2.16 3.88 17.71
CA ALA A 18 2.36 4.51 19.02
C ALA A 18 1.16 5.33 19.51
N ASN A 19 0.30 5.78 18.59
CA ASN A 19 -0.89 6.56 18.91
C ASN A 19 -2.12 5.70 19.28
N GLY A 20 -1.95 4.39 19.42
CA GLY A 20 -3.04 3.47 19.72
C GLY A 20 -3.82 2.99 18.51
N MET A 21 -3.51 3.47 17.33
CA MET A 21 -4.12 2.99 16.09
C MET A 21 -3.39 1.77 15.54
N VAL A 22 -4.01 1.09 14.61
CA VAL A 22 -3.45 -0.07 13.93
C VAL A 22 -3.34 0.25 12.45
N ARG A 23 -2.15 0.08 11.90
CA ARG A 23 -1.93 0.21 10.46
C ARG A 23 -2.11 -1.16 9.82
N VAL A 24 -3.08 -1.27 8.91
CA VAL A 24 -3.38 -2.52 8.21
C VAL A 24 -2.81 -2.44 6.81
N PHE A 25 -1.93 -3.37 6.48
CA PHE A 25 -1.36 -3.51 5.14
C PHE A 25 -2.26 -4.45 4.36
N PHE A 26 -3.01 -3.92 3.40
CA PHE A 26 -4.05 -4.71 2.73
C PHE A 26 -3.67 -5.17 1.33
N ASP A 27 -2.65 -4.56 0.74
CA ASP A 27 -2.20 -4.94 -0.60
C ASP A 27 -0.73 -4.57 -0.79
N TYR A 28 -0.03 -5.32 -1.62
CA TYR A 28 1.35 -4.99 -1.95
C TYR A 28 1.68 -5.45 -3.37
N GLN A 29 2.68 -4.80 -3.96
CA GLN A 29 3.21 -5.13 -5.26
C GLN A 29 4.71 -5.37 -5.13
N GLU A 30 5.17 -6.53 -5.60
CA GLU A 30 6.60 -6.84 -5.65
C GLU A 30 7.20 -6.17 -6.88
N LEU A 31 8.25 -5.39 -6.66
CA LEU A 31 8.98 -4.71 -7.71
C LEU A 31 10.47 -5.00 -7.56
N SER A 32 11.22 -4.75 -8.62
CA SER A 32 12.66 -4.86 -8.58
C SER A 32 13.29 -3.64 -9.23
N ARG A 33 14.46 -3.27 -8.72
CA ARG A 33 15.25 -2.17 -9.28
C ARG A 33 16.70 -2.59 -9.32
N GLU A 34 17.42 -2.09 -10.30
CA GLU A 34 18.86 -2.27 -10.37
C GLU A 34 19.53 -1.17 -9.56
N THR A 35 20.37 -1.58 -8.64
CA THR A 35 21.21 -0.67 -7.88
C THR A 35 22.67 -1.01 -8.14
N THR A 36 23.53 -0.02 -8.01
CA THR A 36 24.96 -0.23 -8.11
C THR A 36 25.48 -0.47 -6.70
N GLU A 37 26.25 -1.53 -6.53
CA GLU A 37 26.89 -1.81 -5.25
C GLU A 37 27.88 -0.68 -4.94
N ILE A 38 27.56 0.13 -3.95
CA ILE A 38 28.44 1.16 -3.43
C ILE A 38 29.07 0.57 -2.17
N THR A 39 30.35 0.30 -2.21
CA THR A 39 31.08 -0.07 -1.01
C THR A 39 31.41 1.20 -0.23
N ASP A 40 30.59 1.52 0.74
CA ASP A 40 30.77 2.68 1.61
C ASP A 40 31.98 2.56 2.56
N HIS A 41 32.78 1.51 2.41
CA HIS A 41 33.86 1.19 3.31
C HIS A 41 35.26 1.43 2.73
N LEU A 42 35.35 2.18 1.66
CA LEU A 42 36.64 2.53 1.10
C LEU A 42 37.37 3.47 2.04
N LYS A 43 38.47 2.97 2.59
CA LYS A 43 39.40 3.83 3.27
C LYS A 43 39.97 4.85 2.28
N PRO A 44 40.33 6.06 2.74
CA PRO A 44 40.82 7.11 1.83
C PRO A 44 42.01 6.73 0.97
N ASN A 45 42.73 5.66 1.32
CA ASN A 45 43.94 5.21 0.64
C ASN A 45 43.72 3.98 -0.24
N GLU A 46 42.49 3.45 -0.32
CA GLU A 46 42.21 2.30 -1.16
C GLU A 46 41.67 2.77 -2.51
N GLU A 47 42.26 2.27 -3.58
CA GLU A 47 41.76 2.52 -4.90
C GLU A 47 40.38 1.85 -5.08
N PRO A 48 39.39 2.56 -5.61
CA PRO A 48 38.04 2.02 -5.77
C PRO A 48 37.93 1.04 -6.95
N ILE A 49 38.94 0.22 -7.15
CA ILE A 49 39.02 -0.66 -8.33
C ILE A 49 37.90 -1.69 -8.35
N ASN A 50 37.43 -2.09 -7.17
CA ASN A 50 36.39 -3.12 -7.04
C ASN A 50 34.99 -2.56 -6.82
N THR A 51 34.85 -1.26 -6.88
CA THR A 51 33.57 -0.59 -6.73
C THR A 51 32.85 -0.42 -8.05
N THR A 52 33.35 -1.02 -9.06
CA THR A 52 32.70 -0.96 -10.34
C THR A 52 31.47 -1.82 -10.29
N GLY A 53 30.46 -1.18 -9.98
CA GLY A 53 29.13 -1.41 -10.33
C GLY A 53 28.73 -2.77 -10.85
N ARG A 54 28.78 -3.80 -10.01
CA ARG A 54 27.98 -4.97 -10.31
C ARG A 54 26.53 -4.55 -10.15
N PRO A 55 25.71 -4.61 -11.19
CA PRO A 55 24.30 -4.34 -11.01
C PRO A 55 23.73 -5.38 -10.06
N ILE A 56 23.22 -4.92 -8.94
CA ILE A 56 22.50 -5.75 -7.98
C ILE A 56 21.04 -5.51 -8.21
N THR A 57 20.29 -6.58 -8.43
CA THR A 57 18.82 -6.50 -8.48
C THR A 57 18.30 -6.51 -7.06
N GLN A 58 17.74 -5.39 -6.63
CA GLN A 58 17.11 -5.27 -5.32
C GLN A 58 15.60 -5.43 -5.46
N LYS A 59 15.03 -6.40 -4.76
CA LYS A 59 13.58 -6.57 -4.67
C LYS A 59 13.05 -5.66 -3.58
N TYR A 60 11.90 -5.06 -3.83
CA TYR A 60 11.21 -4.25 -2.84
C TYR A 60 9.71 -4.36 -3.05
N PHE A 61 8.95 -3.96 -2.04
CA PHE A 61 7.50 -4.05 -2.07
C PHE A 61 6.90 -2.67 -1.85
N LEU A 62 6.00 -2.26 -2.74
CA LEU A 62 5.15 -1.09 -2.51
C LEU A 62 3.87 -1.58 -1.85
N VAL A 63 3.61 -1.11 -0.65
CA VAL A 63 2.55 -1.63 0.21
C VAL A 63 1.53 -0.55 0.47
N GLN A 64 0.26 -0.85 0.20
CA GLN A 64 -0.86 0.03 0.51
C GLN A 64 -1.38 -0.27 1.91
N TYR A 65 -1.72 0.78 2.65
CA TYR A 65 -2.16 0.62 4.02
C TYR A 65 -3.31 1.57 4.37
N VAL A 66 -4.02 1.23 5.42
CA VAL A 66 -5.00 2.11 6.08
C VAL A 66 -4.77 2.04 7.58
N ASP A 67 -5.07 3.15 8.27
CA ASP A 67 -4.98 3.21 9.72
C ASP A 67 -6.39 3.15 10.32
N VAL A 68 -6.60 2.23 11.25
CA VAL A 68 -7.88 2.00 11.92
C VAL A 68 -7.66 2.00 13.42
N GLN A 69 -8.71 2.29 14.19
CA GLN A 69 -8.62 2.29 15.65
C GLN A 69 -8.45 0.90 16.23
N TYR A 70 -9.04 -0.10 15.57
CA TYR A 70 -8.94 -1.51 15.96
C TYR A 70 -9.18 -2.38 14.73
N ILE A 71 -8.70 -3.63 14.78
CA ILE A 71 -8.87 -4.56 13.68
C ILE A 71 -10.31 -5.05 13.65
N ASN A 72 -11.04 -4.65 12.61
CA ASN A 72 -12.43 -5.02 12.39
C ASN A 72 -12.70 -5.01 10.90
N TYR A 73 -13.37 -6.04 10.40
CA TYR A 73 -13.65 -6.17 8.96
C TYR A 73 -14.33 -4.92 8.39
N LYS A 74 -15.41 -4.47 9.03
CA LYS A 74 -16.17 -3.30 8.53
C LYS A 74 -15.33 -2.03 8.56
N ALA A 75 -14.56 -1.83 9.63
CA ALA A 75 -13.70 -0.65 9.76
C ALA A 75 -12.64 -0.62 8.67
N ILE A 76 -12.05 -1.78 8.37
CA ILE A 76 -11.02 -1.89 7.34
C ILE A 76 -11.62 -1.65 5.95
N VAL A 77 -12.77 -2.26 5.64
CA VAL A 77 -13.46 -2.04 4.37
C VAL A 77 -13.75 -0.55 4.17
N GLU A 78 -14.32 0.09 5.17
CA GLU A 78 -14.65 1.51 5.11
C GLU A 78 -13.40 2.37 4.92
N ALA A 79 -12.33 2.08 5.66
CA ALA A 79 -11.08 2.81 5.53
C ALA A 79 -10.48 2.69 4.13
N ILE A 80 -10.51 1.51 3.53
CA ILE A 80 -10.02 1.31 2.16
C ILE A 80 -10.89 2.10 1.17
N ILE A 81 -12.19 2.06 1.30
CA ILE A 81 -13.11 2.82 0.43
C ILE A 81 -12.83 4.31 0.54
N ARG A 82 -12.59 4.82 1.75
CA ARG A 82 -12.31 6.24 1.99
C ARG A 82 -10.98 6.73 1.40
N LEU A 83 -10.08 5.84 1.02
CA LEU A 83 -8.88 6.24 0.29
C LEU A 83 -9.21 6.83 -1.08
N LYS A 84 -10.30 6.41 -1.68
CA LYS A 84 -10.68 6.83 -3.05
C LYS A 84 -11.98 7.63 -3.09
N TYR A 85 -12.92 7.33 -2.19
CA TYR A 85 -14.25 7.95 -2.17
C TYR A 85 -14.55 8.46 -0.77
N ASP A 86 -14.93 9.73 -0.66
CA ASP A 86 -15.45 10.23 0.61
C ASP A 86 -16.93 9.88 0.75
N VAL A 87 -17.53 10.20 1.90
CA VAL A 87 -18.94 9.87 2.15
C VAL A 87 -19.86 10.58 1.17
N SER A 88 -19.56 11.83 0.83
CA SER A 88 -20.37 12.61 -0.11
C SER A 88 -20.32 12.02 -1.51
N ASP A 89 -19.14 11.59 -1.95
CA ASP A 89 -18.98 10.95 -3.27
C ASP A 89 -19.77 9.64 -3.33
N GLU A 90 -19.66 8.81 -2.28
CA GLU A 90 -20.37 7.55 -2.20
C GLU A 90 -21.89 7.75 -2.26
N LEU A 91 -22.42 8.68 -1.49
CA LEU A 91 -23.85 8.99 -1.48
C LEU A 91 -24.33 9.51 -2.83
N ALA A 92 -23.53 10.35 -3.48
CA ALA A 92 -23.87 10.88 -4.80
C ALA A 92 -23.96 9.75 -5.83
N LEU A 93 -23.00 8.81 -5.81
CA LEU A 93 -23.00 7.68 -6.72
C LEU A 93 -24.18 6.74 -6.47
N LEU A 94 -24.53 6.51 -5.21
CA LEU A 94 -25.69 5.68 -4.87
C LEU A 94 -27.00 6.29 -5.31
N ARG A 95 -27.11 7.63 -5.27
CA ARG A 95 -28.31 8.34 -5.74
C ARG A 95 -28.41 8.40 -7.25
N GLN A 96 -27.27 8.41 -7.94
CA GLN A 96 -27.20 8.65 -9.39
C GLN A 96 -26.74 7.41 -10.16
N GLN A 97 -27.06 6.22 -9.66
CA GLN A 97 -26.65 4.96 -10.27
C GLN A 97 -27.02 4.86 -11.76
N ASN A 98 -28.21 5.30 -12.11
CA ASN A 98 -28.68 5.23 -13.48
C ASN A 98 -28.07 6.30 -14.38
N GLU A 99 -27.78 7.47 -13.84
CA GLU A 99 -27.22 8.59 -14.59
C GLU A 99 -25.71 8.49 -14.74
N LYS A 100 -25.03 7.88 -13.75
CA LYS A 100 -23.57 7.74 -13.73
C LYS A 100 -23.18 6.26 -13.62
N ALA A 101 -23.69 5.46 -14.53
CA ALA A 101 -23.52 4.01 -14.48
C ALA A 101 -22.06 3.57 -14.50
N GLU A 102 -21.21 4.24 -15.28
CA GLU A 102 -19.78 3.89 -15.36
C GLU A 102 -19.06 4.19 -14.05
N GLN A 103 -19.31 5.37 -13.47
CA GLN A 103 -18.71 5.76 -12.21
C GLN A 103 -19.20 4.86 -11.07
N TYR A 104 -20.47 4.46 -11.10
CA TYR A 104 -21.02 3.54 -10.11
C TYR A 104 -20.37 2.17 -10.23
N GLN A 105 -20.12 1.67 -11.44
CA GLN A 105 -19.44 0.39 -11.65
C GLN A 105 -18.02 0.42 -11.13
N GLU A 106 -17.29 1.50 -11.34
CA GLU A 106 -15.94 1.66 -10.79
C GLU A 106 -15.97 1.64 -9.27
N TYR A 107 -16.92 2.35 -8.66
CA TYR A 107 -17.11 2.34 -7.22
C TYR A 107 -17.45 0.95 -6.71
N TYR A 108 -18.38 0.27 -7.36
CA TYR A 108 -18.80 -1.07 -6.97
C TYR A 108 -17.61 -2.05 -6.99
N GLN A 109 -16.83 -2.01 -8.05
CA GLN A 109 -15.64 -2.86 -8.18
C GLN A 109 -14.62 -2.56 -7.10
N TYR A 110 -14.42 -1.29 -6.79
CA TYR A 110 -13.48 -0.90 -5.73
C TYR A 110 -14.00 -1.34 -4.36
N ALA A 111 -15.29 -1.23 -4.10
CA ALA A 111 -15.89 -1.70 -2.86
C ALA A 111 -15.74 -3.22 -2.69
N GLU A 112 -15.92 -3.97 -3.77
CA GLU A 112 -15.70 -5.42 -3.75
C GLU A 112 -14.23 -5.76 -3.52
N TYR A 113 -13.32 -5.02 -4.11
CA TYR A 113 -11.89 -5.12 -3.86
C TYR A 113 -11.57 -4.88 -2.38
N ALA A 114 -12.15 -3.84 -1.78
CA ALA A 114 -11.94 -3.53 -0.36
C ALA A 114 -12.43 -4.68 0.53
N LYS A 115 -13.60 -5.24 0.22
CA LYS A 115 -14.16 -6.37 0.96
C LYS A 115 -13.25 -7.60 0.85
N ASP A 116 -12.74 -7.88 -0.33
CA ASP A 116 -11.83 -8.98 -0.57
C ASP A 116 -10.56 -8.84 0.26
N LYS A 117 -9.94 -7.66 0.23
CA LYS A 117 -8.71 -7.40 0.99
C LYS A 117 -8.92 -7.46 2.50
N ALA A 118 -10.08 -7.06 2.98
CA ALA A 118 -10.42 -7.12 4.41
C ALA A 118 -10.91 -8.50 4.86
N SER A 119 -11.18 -9.42 3.94
CA SER A 119 -11.81 -10.71 4.23
C SER A 119 -11.01 -11.59 5.20
N VAL A 120 -9.69 -11.40 5.28
CA VAL A 120 -8.84 -12.12 6.23
C VAL A 120 -9.14 -11.78 7.69
N TYR A 121 -9.86 -10.67 7.92
CA TYR A 121 -10.25 -10.22 9.27
C TYR A 121 -11.75 -10.47 9.55
N LYS A 122 -12.42 -11.15 8.66
CA LYS A 122 -13.85 -11.42 8.78
C LYS A 122 -14.16 -12.51 9.81
#